data_f75639655a1c08d3c60a8999f9008172
#
_entry.id   f75639655a1c08d3c60a8999f9008172
#
_cell.length_a   1.000
_cell.length_b   1.000
_cell.length_c   1.000
_cell.angle_alpha   90.00
_cell.angle_beta   90.00
_cell.angle_gamma   90.00
#
_symmetry.space_group_name_H-M   'P 1'
#
loop_
_entity.id
_entity.type
_entity.pdbx_description
1 polymer ?
#
loop_
_entity_poly.entity_id
_entity_poly.type
_entity_poly.pdbx_seq_one_letter_code
_entity_poly.pdbx_strand_id
1 'polypeptide(L)'
;MTLQELIISVKENNLSKDQLEHYQQEMSYLYADLMLEMAELEKQEAIYMASKEKEQSVAEMKVYWKGSKEGQRLIVLKRYSLATKTLLNSLKSRLYSIY
;
A
#
# COMPACT_ATOMS: atom_id res chain seq x y z
N MET A 1 -13.09 9.32 2.26
CA MET A 1 -12.50 9.45 0.91
C MET A 1 -11.70 8.20 0.60
N THR A 2 -11.86 7.64 -0.58
CA THR A 2 -11.09 6.46 -1.01
C THR A 2 -9.67 6.85 -1.41
N LEU A 3 -8.77 5.86 -1.46
CA LEU A 3 -7.40 6.09 -1.93
C LEU A 3 -7.35 6.66 -3.35
N GLN A 4 -8.22 6.15 -4.25
CA GLN A 4 -8.29 6.64 -5.63
C GLN A 4 -8.75 8.10 -5.70
N GLU A 5 -9.73 8.47 -4.90
CA GLU A 5 -10.19 9.86 -4.80
C GLU A 5 -9.10 10.78 -4.28
N LEU A 6 -8.34 10.33 -3.27
CA LEU A 6 -7.19 11.07 -2.75
C LEU A 6 -6.11 11.26 -3.80
N ILE A 7 -5.79 10.22 -4.55
CA ILE A 7 -4.79 10.29 -5.62
C ILE A 7 -5.19 11.34 -6.67
N ILE A 8 -6.45 11.33 -7.08
CA ILE A 8 -6.97 12.32 -8.05
C ILE A 8 -6.89 13.73 -7.48
N SER A 9 -7.34 13.91 -6.23
CA SER A 9 -7.32 15.22 -5.57
C SER A 9 -5.92 15.77 -5.39
N VAL A 10 -4.96 14.93 -5.01
CA VAL A 10 -3.56 15.33 -4.80
C VAL A 10 -2.87 15.75 -6.09
N LYS A 11 -3.29 15.20 -7.24
CA LYS A 11 -2.73 15.58 -8.55
C LYS A 11 -3.14 16.97 -9.00
N GLU A 12 -4.13 17.59 -8.39
CA GLU A 12 -4.51 18.96 -8.71
C GLU A 12 -3.40 19.93 -8.31
N ASN A 13 -3.18 20.95 -9.17
CA ASN A 13 -2.05 21.88 -9.00
C ASN A 13 -2.35 23.06 -8.10
N ASN A 14 -3.60 23.32 -7.76
CA ASN A 14 -4.04 24.55 -7.06
C ASN A 14 -4.55 24.27 -5.65
N LEU A 15 -3.84 23.42 -4.90
CA LEU A 15 -4.21 23.09 -3.55
C LEU A 15 -3.71 24.14 -2.56
N SER A 16 -4.60 24.57 -1.65
CA SER A 16 -4.21 25.43 -0.53
C SER A 16 -3.37 24.65 0.49
N LYS A 17 -2.69 25.38 1.38
CA LYS A 17 -1.94 24.79 2.49
C LYS A 17 -2.81 23.86 3.34
N ASP A 18 -4.02 24.32 3.70
CA ASP A 18 -4.95 23.55 4.52
C ASP A 18 -5.38 22.26 3.81
N GLN A 19 -5.63 22.31 2.50
CA GLN A 19 -5.95 21.13 1.71
C GLN A 19 -4.79 20.17 1.66
N LEU A 20 -3.55 20.67 1.48
CA LEU A 20 -2.36 19.80 1.47
C LEU A 20 -2.16 19.11 2.81
N GLU A 21 -2.33 19.83 3.92
CA GLU A 21 -2.23 19.24 5.26
C GLU A 21 -3.30 18.18 5.48
N HIS A 22 -4.53 18.45 5.08
CA HIS A 22 -5.64 17.52 5.18
C HIS A 22 -5.39 16.24 4.40
N TYR A 23 -4.98 16.37 3.13
CA TYR A 23 -4.70 15.21 2.29
C TYR A 23 -3.48 14.42 2.80
N GLN A 24 -2.47 15.09 3.30
CA GLN A 24 -1.30 14.42 3.90
C GLN A 24 -1.73 13.56 5.09
N GLN A 25 -2.59 14.10 5.95
CA GLN A 25 -3.08 13.37 7.12
C GLN A 25 -3.91 12.16 6.72
N GLU A 26 -4.86 12.33 5.80
CA GLU A 26 -5.69 11.20 5.32
C GLU A 26 -4.86 10.12 4.63
N MET A 27 -3.91 10.52 3.79
CA MET A 27 -3.04 9.57 3.11
C MET A 27 -2.13 8.82 4.09
N SER A 28 -1.69 9.48 5.16
CA SER A 28 -0.89 8.84 6.20
C SER A 28 -1.67 7.74 6.91
N TYR A 29 -2.94 7.98 7.23
CA TYR A 29 -3.80 6.97 7.83
C TYR A 29 -4.05 5.80 6.88
N LEU A 30 -4.35 6.07 5.61
CA LEU A 30 -4.54 5.02 4.61
C LEU A 30 -3.27 4.22 4.39
N TYR A 31 -2.12 4.87 4.37
CA TYR A 31 -0.84 4.19 4.25
C TYR A 31 -0.59 3.24 5.43
N ALA A 32 -0.89 3.71 6.64
CA ALA A 32 -0.77 2.87 7.84
C ALA A 32 -1.68 1.64 7.76
N ASP A 33 -2.93 1.81 7.32
CA ASP A 33 -3.87 0.70 7.14
C ASP A 33 -3.40 -0.29 6.09
N LEU A 34 -2.87 0.20 4.96
CA LEU A 34 -2.29 -0.65 3.91
C LEU A 34 -1.12 -1.47 4.45
N MET A 35 -0.24 -0.84 5.22
CA MET A 35 0.93 -1.52 5.79
C MET A 35 0.54 -2.58 6.80
N LEU A 36 -0.49 -2.34 7.61
CA LEU A 36 -1.00 -3.33 8.56
C LEU A 36 -1.62 -4.53 7.84
N GLU A 37 -2.41 -4.31 6.80
CA GLU A 37 -2.99 -5.38 6.00
C GLU A 37 -1.90 -6.19 5.29
N MET A 38 -0.88 -5.51 4.73
CA MET A 38 0.26 -6.17 4.11
C MET A 38 1.02 -7.05 5.10
N ALA A 39 1.26 -6.55 6.31
CA ALA A 39 1.95 -7.31 7.36
C ALA A 39 1.17 -8.59 7.71
N GLU A 40 -0.15 -8.50 7.82
CA GLU A 40 -0.99 -9.68 8.08
C GLU A 40 -0.92 -10.69 6.95
N LEU A 41 -0.98 -10.24 5.69
CA LEU A 41 -0.89 -11.13 4.53
C LEU A 41 0.49 -11.76 4.39
N GLU A 42 1.56 -11.02 4.68
CA GLU A 42 2.92 -11.56 4.69
C GLU A 42 3.09 -12.61 5.79
N LYS A 43 2.46 -12.42 6.94
CA LYS A 43 2.42 -13.41 8.02
C LYS A 43 1.71 -14.69 7.55
N GLN A 44 0.57 -14.55 6.87
CA GLN A 44 -0.17 -15.69 6.31
C GLN A 44 0.68 -16.43 5.27
N GLU A 45 1.40 -15.70 4.41
CA GLU A 45 2.34 -16.29 3.45
C GLU A 45 3.42 -17.10 4.16
N ALA A 46 4.02 -16.54 5.22
CA ALA A 46 5.04 -17.24 5.99
C ALA A 46 4.52 -18.53 6.62
N ILE A 47 3.30 -18.48 7.17
CA ILE A 47 2.64 -19.66 7.74
C ILE A 47 2.39 -20.70 6.65
N TYR A 48 1.88 -20.30 5.50
CA TYR A 48 1.66 -21.19 4.36
C TYR A 48 2.95 -21.86 3.90
N MET A 49 4.04 -21.09 3.75
CA MET A 49 5.32 -21.64 3.34
C MET A 49 5.92 -22.59 4.38
N ALA A 50 5.69 -22.34 5.66
CA ALA A 50 6.14 -23.21 6.75
C ALA A 50 5.35 -24.51 6.84
N SER A 51 4.11 -24.55 6.34
CA SER A 51 3.26 -25.73 6.32
C SER A 51 3.56 -26.69 5.16
N LYS A 52 4.68 -26.52 4.50
CA LYS A 52 5.09 -27.30 3.33
C LYS A 52 5.00 -28.79 3.56
N GLU A 53 4.23 -29.49 2.73
CA GLU A 53 4.23 -30.94 2.65
C GLU A 53 5.45 -31.44 1.84
N LYS A 54 5.90 -32.65 2.14
CA LYS A 54 7.12 -33.21 1.55
C LYS A 54 7.11 -33.31 0.02
N GLU A 55 5.92 -33.32 -0.58
CA GLU A 55 5.75 -33.52 -2.03
C GLU A 55 5.71 -32.22 -2.83
N GLN A 56 5.60 -31.06 -2.17
CA GLN A 56 5.55 -29.78 -2.84
C GLN A 56 6.88 -29.05 -2.79
N SER A 57 7.35 -28.56 -3.95
CA SER A 57 8.53 -27.70 -4.00
C SER A 57 8.18 -26.27 -3.53
N VAL A 58 9.21 -25.55 -3.08
CA VAL A 58 9.05 -24.12 -2.71
C VAL A 58 8.53 -23.30 -3.89
N ALA A 59 9.00 -23.60 -5.10
CA ALA A 59 8.57 -22.89 -6.31
C ALA A 59 7.07 -23.11 -6.58
N GLU A 60 6.56 -24.33 -6.43
CA GLU A 60 5.14 -24.64 -6.57
C GLU A 60 4.30 -23.90 -5.53
N MET A 61 4.73 -23.89 -4.28
CA MET A 61 4.04 -23.19 -3.21
C MET A 61 3.94 -21.69 -3.48
N LYS A 62 5.02 -21.06 -3.99
CA LYS A 62 5.02 -19.65 -4.37
C LYS A 62 4.02 -19.35 -5.48
N VAL A 63 3.93 -20.24 -6.47
CA VAL A 63 2.95 -20.09 -7.56
C VAL A 63 1.53 -20.19 -7.03
N TYR A 64 1.25 -21.15 -6.17
CA TYR A 64 -0.07 -21.29 -5.52
C TYR A 64 -0.42 -20.05 -4.70
N TRP A 65 0.51 -19.55 -3.90
CA TRP A 65 0.29 -18.35 -3.10
C TRP A 65 -0.03 -17.14 -3.98
N LYS A 66 0.75 -16.90 -5.02
CA LYS A 66 0.52 -15.78 -5.95
C LYS A 66 -0.80 -15.88 -6.68
N GLY A 67 -1.28 -17.09 -6.94
CA GLY A 67 -2.58 -17.32 -7.57
C GLY A 67 -3.75 -17.27 -6.60
N SER A 68 -3.50 -17.30 -5.29
CA SER A 68 -4.53 -17.25 -4.28
C SER A 68 -5.13 -15.85 -4.15
N LYS A 69 -6.30 -15.77 -3.51
CA LYS A 69 -6.98 -14.51 -3.21
C LYS A 69 -6.09 -13.59 -2.37
N GLU A 70 -5.46 -14.16 -1.35
CA GLU A 70 -4.55 -13.45 -0.43
C GLU A 70 -3.29 -12.98 -1.14
N GLY A 71 -2.70 -13.83 -1.99
CA GLY A 71 -1.52 -13.48 -2.77
C GLY A 71 -1.79 -12.37 -3.76
N GLN A 72 -2.94 -12.41 -4.44
CA GLN A 72 -3.35 -11.35 -5.35
C GLN A 72 -3.59 -10.03 -4.62
N ARG A 73 -4.23 -10.10 -3.45
CA ARG A 73 -4.44 -8.91 -2.61
C ARG A 73 -3.13 -8.29 -2.17
N LEU A 74 -2.16 -9.11 -1.78
CA LEU A 74 -0.84 -8.64 -1.37
C LEU A 74 -0.12 -7.91 -2.50
N ILE A 75 -0.20 -8.41 -3.73
CA ILE A 75 0.39 -7.75 -4.90
C ILE A 75 -0.22 -6.37 -5.10
N VAL A 76 -1.55 -6.26 -5.03
CA VAL A 76 -2.26 -4.99 -5.17
C VAL A 76 -1.86 -4.01 -4.08
N LEU A 77 -1.81 -4.46 -2.83
CA LEU A 77 -1.44 -3.62 -1.69
C LEU A 77 -0.01 -3.11 -1.79
N LYS A 78 0.92 -3.92 -2.25
CA LYS A 78 2.31 -3.49 -2.46
C LYS A 78 2.40 -2.35 -3.46
N ARG A 79 1.64 -2.42 -4.55
CA ARG A 79 1.59 -1.34 -5.54
C ARG A 79 0.92 -0.08 -5.00
N TYR A 80 -0.17 -0.24 -4.26
CA TYR A 80 -0.85 0.90 -3.63
C TYR A 80 0.02 1.58 -2.57
N SER A 81 0.76 0.80 -1.78
CA SER A 81 1.65 1.35 -0.75
C SER A 81 2.77 2.17 -1.40
N LEU A 82 3.33 1.72 -2.50
CA LEU A 82 4.35 2.45 -3.23
C LEU A 82 3.81 3.76 -3.80
N ALA A 83 2.65 3.72 -4.43
CA ALA A 83 1.99 4.92 -4.97
C ALA A 83 1.65 5.92 -3.87
N THR A 84 1.11 5.44 -2.75
CA THR A 84 0.76 6.27 -1.60
C THR A 84 1.98 6.93 -0.99
N LYS A 85 3.06 6.19 -0.82
CA LYS A 85 4.32 6.72 -0.30
C LYS A 85 4.88 7.83 -1.21
N THR A 86 4.85 7.63 -2.51
CA THR A 86 5.31 8.60 -3.50
C THR A 86 4.50 9.89 -3.41
N LEU A 87 3.17 9.78 -3.30
CA LEU A 87 2.30 10.93 -3.17
C LEU A 87 2.46 11.65 -1.83
N LEU A 88 2.67 10.91 -0.73
CA LEU A 88 2.98 11.50 0.56
C LEU A 88 4.25 12.35 0.50
N ASN A 89 5.29 11.85 -0.15
CA ASN A 89 6.54 12.60 -0.33
C ASN A 89 6.31 13.86 -1.18
N SER A 90 5.49 13.76 -2.21
CA SER A 90 5.11 14.93 -3.03
C SER A 90 4.35 15.98 -2.21
N LEU A 91 3.41 15.56 -1.36
CA LEU A 91 2.67 16.46 -0.48
C LEU A 91 3.60 17.17 0.52
N LYS A 92 4.53 16.43 1.10
CA LYS A 92 5.53 17.01 2.00
C LYS A 92 6.37 18.08 1.29
N SER A 93 6.82 17.80 0.07
CA SER A 93 7.60 18.76 -0.72
C SER A 93 6.80 20.02 -1.02
N ARG A 94 5.52 19.89 -1.37
CA ARG A 94 4.64 21.04 -1.61
C ARG A 94 4.45 21.88 -0.34
N LEU A 95 4.26 21.25 0.81
CA LEU A 95 4.12 21.93 2.10
C LEU A 95 5.40 22.67 2.48
N TYR A 96 6.55 22.05 2.30
CA TYR A 96 7.85 22.73 2.56
C TYR A 96 8.07 23.93 1.65
N SER A 97 7.58 23.92 0.42
CA SER A 97 7.69 25.04 -0.50
C SER A 97 6.86 26.26 -0.06
N ILE A 98 5.81 26.04 0.73
CA ILE A 98 4.94 27.10 1.24
C ILE A 98 5.54 27.78 2.48
N TYR A 99 6.31 27.04 3.26
CA TYR A 99 7.00 27.51 4.44
C TYR A 99 8.37 28.11 4.07
#